data_ec040e860c9a784d45e948a0f31e6a8c
#
_entry.id   ec040e860c9a784d45e948a0f31e6a8c
#
_cell.length_a   1.000
_cell.length_b   1.000
_cell.length_c   1.000
_cell.angle_alpha   90.00
_cell.angle_beta   90.00
_cell.angle_gamma   90.00
#
_symmetry.space_group_name_H-M   'P 1'
#
loop_
_entity.id
_entity.type
_entity.pdbx_description
1 polymer ?
#
loop_
_entity_poly.entity_id
_entity_poly.type
_entity_poly.pdbx_seq_one_letter_code
_entity_poly.pdbx_strand_id
1 'polypeptide(L)'
;MSKSLYIAEKPSVAQEFAKALHLDFSRKDGYLEATEAVVTWCVGHLVTMSYPEAYDEKYKRWSLTTLPFLPKEWKYEVISSVKKQFQIVSSLLNRPDVTCIYVCTDSGREGEYIYRLVEQMAGVKNKERRRVWIDSQTEEEILRGIREAKDLSAYDNLSHSAYLRAKEDYLMGINFSRLLTLQYGRAVSNFQNSKYTVISVGRVMTCVLGMVVRREREIRSFVKTPFYRVLLTQELAAEQFEGEWRAVEGSDYFQSPLLYKENGFKKKEDAEAFIQKMKALEQTEAEVCSIERKKETRYAPLLFNLAELQNECSRRFKISPDETLKITQELYEKKLVTYPRTDARVLSTAVAKEIYKNIRGLGNFQPAAAFAAEILEKESWKGIGKSRYTNDKQITDHYAIIPTGQGFGALRSVSMVGQQVYEVIVRRFLSIFYPPAIYQKASLSTSLGKEKFFANFRILMEEGYLKVTPQPESKKKKDDGEEEENSGDAAMLEALMKLRK
;
A
#
# COMPACT_ATOMS: atom_id res chain seq x y z
N MET A 1 -32.45 30.77 16.30
CA MET A 1 -32.69 29.39 15.81
C MET A 1 -31.54 28.51 16.26
N SER A 2 -31.82 27.28 16.65
CA SER A 2 -30.79 26.32 17.03
C SER A 2 -30.05 25.83 15.78
N LYS A 3 -28.71 25.69 15.87
CA LYS A 3 -27.85 25.23 14.77
C LYS A 3 -27.12 23.94 15.14
N SER A 4 -26.88 23.11 14.13
CA SER A 4 -25.95 22.00 14.22
C SER A 4 -24.57 22.38 13.71
N LEU A 5 -23.51 22.01 14.45
CA LEU A 5 -22.11 22.23 14.05
C LEU A 5 -21.51 20.92 13.56
N TYR A 6 -21.01 20.91 12.33
CA TYR A 6 -20.27 19.80 11.74
C TYR A 6 -18.77 20.15 11.75
N ILE A 7 -17.95 19.31 12.39
CA ILE A 7 -16.52 19.53 12.47
C ILE A 7 -15.75 18.42 11.77
N ALA A 8 -15.15 18.74 10.61
CA ALA A 8 -14.35 17.80 9.82
C ALA A 8 -12.86 17.89 10.20
N GLU A 9 -12.07 16.91 9.79
CA GLU A 9 -10.63 16.92 10.00
C GLU A 9 -9.89 17.87 9.07
N LYS A 10 -10.40 18.04 7.83
CA LYS A 10 -9.75 18.81 6.75
C LYS A 10 -10.76 19.71 6.03
N PRO A 11 -10.29 20.84 5.44
CA PRO A 11 -11.17 21.74 4.68
C PRO A 11 -11.89 21.07 3.52
N SER A 12 -11.24 20.14 2.81
CA SER A 12 -11.83 19.41 1.68
C SER A 12 -13.00 18.54 2.11
N VAL A 13 -12.87 17.85 3.25
CA VAL A 13 -13.93 17.01 3.82
C VAL A 13 -15.12 17.87 4.27
N ALA A 14 -14.86 19.01 4.92
CA ALA A 14 -15.89 19.96 5.30
C ALA A 14 -16.73 20.45 4.11
N GLN A 15 -16.10 20.68 2.96
CA GLN A 15 -16.80 21.06 1.73
C GLN A 15 -17.72 19.95 1.22
N GLU A 16 -17.31 18.68 1.30
CA GLU A 16 -18.17 17.57 0.88
C GLU A 16 -19.38 17.41 1.85
N PHE A 17 -19.18 17.59 3.15
CA PHE A 17 -20.29 17.64 4.11
C PHE A 17 -21.26 18.80 3.81
N ALA A 18 -20.74 19.99 3.53
CA ALA A 18 -21.60 21.13 3.20
C ALA A 18 -22.40 20.90 1.91
N LYS A 19 -21.84 20.26 0.90
CA LYS A 19 -22.57 19.88 -0.32
C LYS A 19 -23.65 18.84 -0.05
N ALA A 20 -23.31 17.79 0.72
CA ALA A 20 -24.25 16.71 1.02
C ALA A 20 -25.47 17.18 1.84
N LEU A 21 -25.30 18.22 2.64
CA LEU A 21 -26.39 18.82 3.43
C LEU A 21 -27.41 19.61 2.59
N HIS A 22 -27.11 19.98 1.34
CA HIS A 22 -27.98 20.73 0.43
C HIS A 22 -28.54 22.03 1.03
N LEU A 23 -27.78 22.69 1.91
CA LEU A 23 -28.14 23.99 2.49
C LEU A 23 -27.38 25.12 1.77
N ASP A 24 -27.95 26.31 1.84
CA ASP A 24 -27.32 27.51 1.27
C ASP A 24 -26.23 28.05 2.22
N PHE A 25 -25.01 27.58 2.03
CA PHE A 25 -23.87 27.92 2.86
C PHE A 25 -23.14 29.18 2.36
N SER A 26 -23.03 30.18 3.22
CA SER A 26 -22.12 31.31 3.02
C SER A 26 -20.72 30.99 3.55
N ARG A 27 -19.66 31.35 2.78
CA ARG A 27 -18.29 31.15 3.21
C ARG A 27 -17.84 32.24 4.19
N LYS A 28 -17.27 31.82 5.31
CA LYS A 28 -16.66 32.68 6.34
C LYS A 28 -15.18 32.31 6.52
N ASP A 29 -14.47 33.07 7.34
CA ASP A 29 -13.08 32.76 7.66
C ASP A 29 -13.02 31.52 8.57
N GLY A 30 -12.52 30.41 8.03
CA GLY A 30 -12.36 29.13 8.74
C GLY A 30 -13.62 28.27 8.88
N TYR A 31 -14.77 28.66 8.29
CA TYR A 31 -16.00 27.85 8.33
C TYR A 31 -17.00 28.23 7.22
N LEU A 32 -18.06 27.44 7.10
CA LEU A 32 -19.21 27.68 6.23
C LEU A 32 -20.44 27.79 7.12
N GLU A 33 -21.37 28.71 6.84
CA GLU A 33 -22.56 28.91 7.65
C GLU A 33 -23.83 29.03 6.82
N ALA A 34 -24.84 28.27 7.23
CA ALA A 34 -26.22 28.33 6.76
C ALA A 34 -27.17 28.70 7.93
N THR A 35 -28.46 28.76 7.64
CA THR A 35 -29.49 29.09 8.63
C THR A 35 -29.54 28.08 9.79
N GLU A 36 -29.41 26.76 9.47
CA GLU A 36 -29.58 25.67 10.43
C GLU A 36 -28.28 24.94 10.77
N ALA A 37 -27.19 25.21 10.03
CA ALA A 37 -25.96 24.47 10.15
C ALA A 37 -24.72 25.38 10.03
N VAL A 38 -23.66 24.94 10.72
CA VAL A 38 -22.29 25.47 10.56
C VAL A 38 -21.39 24.31 10.26
N VAL A 39 -20.51 24.44 9.28
CA VAL A 39 -19.50 23.43 8.95
C VAL A 39 -18.12 24.05 9.11
N THR A 40 -17.30 23.46 9.97
CA THR A 40 -15.91 23.89 10.20
C THR A 40 -14.96 22.70 10.08
N TRP A 41 -13.67 22.95 10.24
CA TRP A 41 -12.64 21.93 10.09
C TRP A 41 -11.45 22.16 10.99
N CYS A 42 -10.77 21.07 11.31
CA CYS A 42 -9.39 21.09 11.73
C CYS A 42 -8.46 21.20 10.49
N VAL A 43 -7.17 21.29 10.72
CA VAL A 43 -6.14 21.19 9.66
C VAL A 43 -5.17 20.05 10.04
N GLY A 44 -5.72 18.91 10.44
CA GLY A 44 -5.07 17.88 11.21
C GLY A 44 -5.07 18.28 12.71
N HIS A 45 -3.98 18.02 13.42
CA HIS A 45 -3.90 18.41 14.84
C HIS A 45 -3.90 19.93 15.05
N LEU A 46 -4.79 20.41 15.90
CA LEU A 46 -4.80 21.78 16.40
C LEU A 46 -4.16 21.89 17.79
N VAL A 47 -4.11 20.77 18.52
CA VAL A 47 -3.62 20.65 19.89
C VAL A 47 -2.59 19.52 19.96
N THR A 48 -1.57 19.70 20.77
CA THR A 48 -0.52 18.71 21.02
C THR A 48 -0.20 18.58 22.50
N MET A 49 0.50 17.53 22.91
CA MET A 49 1.07 17.44 24.26
C MET A 49 2.21 18.46 24.39
N SER A 50 2.23 19.17 25.52
CA SER A 50 3.26 20.16 25.80
C SER A 50 4.64 19.51 26.00
N TYR A 51 5.68 20.21 25.57
CA TYR A 51 7.05 19.75 25.78
C TYR A 51 7.44 19.72 27.28
N PRO A 52 8.47 18.94 27.68
CA PRO A 52 8.86 18.79 29.08
C PRO A 52 9.16 20.11 29.81
N GLU A 53 9.67 21.12 29.11
CA GLU A 53 9.93 22.45 29.66
C GLU A 53 8.67 23.21 30.13
N ALA A 54 7.50 22.85 29.59
CA ALA A 54 6.23 23.41 30.09
C ALA A 54 5.84 22.88 31.48
N TYR A 55 6.46 21.82 31.93
CA TYR A 55 6.26 21.22 33.25
C TYR A 55 7.23 21.80 34.30
N ASP A 56 8.52 21.95 33.90
CA ASP A 56 9.56 22.54 34.76
C ASP A 56 10.73 22.98 33.84
N GLU A 57 11.24 24.20 34.06
CA GLU A 57 12.31 24.79 33.26
C GLU A 57 13.60 23.97 33.24
N LYS A 58 13.85 23.12 34.27
CA LYS A 58 14.99 22.18 34.31
C LYS A 58 15.03 21.25 33.14
N TYR A 59 13.88 20.91 32.53
CA TYR A 59 13.79 20.01 31.37
C TYR A 59 14.15 20.65 30.04
N LYS A 60 14.34 22.00 30.01
CA LYS A 60 14.78 22.73 28.81
C LYS A 60 16.20 22.31 28.40
N ARG A 61 17.08 22.12 29.38
CA ARG A 61 18.43 21.58 29.14
C ARG A 61 18.40 20.06 29.30
N TRP A 62 18.81 19.37 28.25
CA TRP A 62 18.89 17.91 28.30
C TRP A 62 20.01 17.46 29.22
N SER A 63 19.72 16.59 30.16
CA SER A 63 20.66 16.01 31.11
C SER A 63 20.23 14.60 31.50
N LEU A 64 21.19 13.72 31.75
CA LEU A 64 20.91 12.36 32.27
C LEU A 64 20.23 12.40 33.64
N THR A 65 20.52 13.45 34.44
CA THR A 65 19.93 13.61 35.78
C THR A 65 18.45 13.99 35.77
N THR A 66 17.91 14.44 34.60
CA THR A 66 16.51 14.78 34.43
C THR A 66 15.70 13.67 33.71
N LEU A 67 16.28 12.49 33.52
CA LEU A 67 15.63 11.33 32.92
C LEU A 67 15.41 10.25 33.99
N PRO A 68 14.32 9.46 33.89
CA PRO A 68 13.25 9.59 32.88
C PRO A 68 12.29 10.75 33.21
N PHE A 69 11.75 11.42 32.16
CA PHE A 69 10.66 12.35 32.28
C PHE A 69 9.33 11.55 32.30
N LEU A 70 8.63 11.57 33.44
CA LEU A 70 7.36 10.88 33.66
C LEU A 70 6.37 11.86 34.32
N PRO A 71 5.57 12.59 33.53
CA PRO A 71 4.62 13.55 34.07
C PRO A 71 3.49 12.82 34.82
N LYS A 72 3.12 13.31 36.01
CA LYS A 72 1.95 12.83 36.76
C LYS A 72 0.65 13.31 36.12
N GLU A 73 0.65 14.56 35.66
CA GLU A 73 -0.46 15.19 34.96
C GLU A 73 -0.03 15.58 33.54
N TRP A 74 -0.92 15.39 32.58
CA TRP A 74 -0.63 15.68 31.19
C TRP A 74 -1.05 17.10 30.83
N LYS A 75 -0.13 17.88 30.28
CA LYS A 75 -0.37 19.23 29.77
C LYS A 75 -0.49 19.19 28.25
N TYR A 76 -1.40 19.98 27.74
CA TYR A 76 -1.66 20.13 26.30
C TYR A 76 -1.58 21.61 25.93
N GLU A 77 -1.23 21.89 24.69
CA GLU A 77 -1.11 23.24 24.16
C GLU A 77 -1.61 23.32 22.72
N VAL A 78 -2.08 24.50 22.34
CA VAL A 78 -2.48 24.79 20.98
C VAL A 78 -1.24 24.97 20.12
N ILE A 79 -1.17 24.27 18.99
CA ILE A 79 -0.06 24.36 18.03
C ILE A 79 -0.02 25.81 17.47
N SER A 80 1.11 26.48 17.61
CA SER A 80 1.26 27.91 17.31
C SER A 80 0.92 28.26 15.85
N SER A 81 1.32 27.43 14.89
CA SER A 81 1.09 27.63 13.45
C SER A 81 -0.39 27.57 13.05
N VAL A 82 -1.24 26.93 13.85
CA VAL A 82 -2.68 26.76 13.58
C VAL A 82 -3.58 27.40 14.62
N LYS A 83 -3.01 28.27 15.45
CA LYS A 83 -3.71 28.96 16.54
C LYS A 83 -4.96 29.71 16.07
N LYS A 84 -4.90 30.36 14.90
CA LYS A 84 -6.05 31.07 14.33
C LYS A 84 -7.23 30.13 14.10
N GLN A 85 -6.99 28.97 13.48
CA GLN A 85 -8.04 27.99 13.20
C GLN A 85 -8.60 27.39 14.50
N PHE A 86 -7.73 27.11 15.49
CA PHE A 86 -8.19 26.66 16.80
C PHE A 86 -9.14 27.68 17.45
N GLN A 87 -8.82 28.97 17.41
CA GLN A 87 -9.67 30.02 17.97
C GLN A 87 -11.06 30.07 17.30
N ILE A 88 -11.10 29.93 15.97
CA ILE A 88 -12.35 29.86 15.23
C ILE A 88 -13.16 28.64 15.67
N VAL A 89 -12.57 27.46 15.65
CA VAL A 89 -13.25 26.21 16.03
C VAL A 89 -13.73 26.28 17.48
N SER A 90 -12.89 26.76 18.41
CA SER A 90 -13.24 26.91 19.82
C SER A 90 -14.42 27.86 20.02
N SER A 91 -14.44 28.99 19.30
CA SER A 91 -15.57 29.93 19.36
C SER A 91 -16.88 29.32 18.85
N LEU A 92 -16.82 28.56 17.74
CA LEU A 92 -17.96 27.88 17.16
C LEU A 92 -18.51 26.77 18.06
N LEU A 93 -17.64 25.98 18.68
CA LEU A 93 -18.02 24.92 19.64
C LEU A 93 -18.76 25.49 20.86
N ASN A 94 -18.44 26.71 21.26
CA ASN A 94 -19.02 27.38 22.44
C ASN A 94 -20.15 28.38 22.10
N ARG A 95 -20.54 28.52 20.83
CA ARG A 95 -21.63 29.41 20.42
C ARG A 95 -22.94 28.99 21.09
N PRO A 96 -23.73 30.00 21.64
CA PRO A 96 -24.99 29.70 22.31
C PRO A 96 -26.04 29.06 21.40
N ASP A 97 -26.06 29.41 20.10
CA ASP A 97 -27.01 28.91 19.12
C ASP A 97 -26.63 27.52 18.57
N VAL A 98 -25.42 27.03 18.83
CA VAL A 98 -25.00 25.65 18.51
C VAL A 98 -25.44 24.74 19.65
N THR A 99 -26.38 23.84 19.37
CA THR A 99 -26.93 22.89 20.37
C THR A 99 -26.41 21.48 20.20
N CYS A 100 -26.12 21.05 18.96
CA CYS A 100 -25.60 19.74 18.64
C CYS A 100 -24.29 19.85 17.82
N ILE A 101 -23.32 19.02 18.15
CA ILE A 101 -22.02 18.94 17.47
C ILE A 101 -21.92 17.57 16.81
N TYR A 102 -21.82 17.55 15.49
CA TYR A 102 -21.49 16.36 14.70
C TYR A 102 -19.98 16.28 14.49
N VAL A 103 -19.38 15.23 15.04
CA VAL A 103 -17.94 14.98 14.96
C VAL A 103 -17.69 14.19 13.68
N CYS A 104 -17.19 14.87 12.67
CA CYS A 104 -16.98 14.38 11.31
C CYS A 104 -15.47 14.26 10.96
N THR A 105 -14.59 14.13 11.96
CA THR A 105 -13.18 13.76 11.76
C THR A 105 -13.08 12.33 11.24
N ASP A 106 -11.96 11.98 10.63
CA ASP A 106 -11.75 10.68 10.01
C ASP A 106 -12.16 9.52 10.95
N SER A 107 -12.75 8.46 10.40
CA SER A 107 -13.34 7.35 11.15
C SER A 107 -12.27 6.39 11.67
N GLY A 108 -11.48 6.84 12.66
CA GLY A 108 -10.39 6.11 13.24
C GLY A 108 -9.90 6.71 14.56
N ARG A 109 -8.90 6.06 15.15
CA ARG A 109 -8.28 6.50 16.42
C ARG A 109 -7.74 7.92 16.35
N GLU A 110 -7.13 8.26 15.21
CA GLU A 110 -6.50 9.57 15.02
C GLU A 110 -7.54 10.69 14.98
N GLY A 111 -8.60 10.51 14.17
CA GLY A 111 -9.69 11.48 14.09
C GLY A 111 -10.42 11.65 15.42
N GLU A 112 -10.57 10.57 16.20
CA GLU A 112 -11.12 10.64 17.56
C GLU A 112 -10.22 11.45 18.49
N TYR A 113 -8.89 11.22 18.43
CA TYR A 113 -7.92 11.94 19.24
C TYR A 113 -7.87 13.44 18.92
N ILE A 114 -7.88 13.78 17.62
CA ILE A 114 -7.89 15.19 17.17
C ILE A 114 -9.08 15.93 17.75
N TYR A 115 -10.29 15.38 17.60
CA TYR A 115 -11.49 16.07 18.10
C TYR A 115 -11.52 16.18 19.62
N ARG A 116 -11.24 15.09 20.36
CA ARG A 116 -11.28 15.08 21.82
C ARG A 116 -10.31 16.08 22.44
N LEU A 117 -9.12 16.25 21.88
CA LEU A 117 -8.18 17.27 22.30
C LEU A 117 -8.69 18.69 22.05
N VAL A 118 -9.31 18.92 20.89
CA VAL A 118 -9.90 20.24 20.57
C VAL A 118 -11.06 20.55 21.51
N GLU A 119 -11.95 19.60 21.76
CA GLU A 119 -13.06 19.74 22.69
C GLU A 119 -12.58 20.05 24.10
N GLN A 120 -11.58 19.32 24.59
CA GLN A 120 -10.99 19.51 25.92
C GLN A 120 -10.38 20.89 26.05
N MET A 121 -9.60 21.33 25.07
CA MET A 121 -8.94 22.63 25.10
C MET A 121 -9.90 23.81 24.89
N ALA A 122 -10.98 23.59 24.14
CA ALA A 122 -12.06 24.58 23.97
C ALA A 122 -12.97 24.71 25.20
N GLY A 123 -12.90 23.74 26.13
CA GLY A 123 -13.71 23.73 27.36
C GLY A 123 -15.21 23.60 27.10
N VAL A 124 -15.60 22.79 26.11
CA VAL A 124 -17.01 22.60 25.69
C VAL A 124 -17.84 21.99 26.80
N LYS A 125 -18.99 22.59 27.10
CA LYS A 125 -19.93 22.14 28.12
C LYS A 125 -21.38 22.17 27.61
N ASN A 126 -22.19 21.24 28.10
CA ASN A 126 -23.65 21.22 27.88
C ASN A 126 -24.06 21.26 26.40
N LYS A 127 -23.36 20.50 25.54
CA LYS A 127 -23.70 20.30 24.11
C LYS A 127 -23.99 18.84 23.86
N GLU A 128 -24.96 18.56 23.00
CA GLU A 128 -25.13 17.23 22.43
C GLU A 128 -23.99 16.97 21.46
N ARG A 129 -23.43 15.75 21.48
CA ARG A 129 -22.32 15.36 20.63
C ARG A 129 -22.61 14.04 19.95
N ARG A 130 -22.54 14.03 18.62
CA ARG A 130 -22.80 12.85 17.79
C ARG A 130 -21.60 12.55 16.93
N ARG A 131 -21.14 11.31 16.94
CA ARG A 131 -20.02 10.84 16.14
C ARG A 131 -20.51 10.28 14.81
N VAL A 132 -20.13 10.93 13.71
CA VAL A 132 -20.37 10.46 12.35
C VAL A 132 -19.28 9.46 11.99
N TRP A 133 -19.69 8.29 11.52
CA TRP A 133 -18.77 7.21 11.15
C TRP A 133 -19.03 6.78 9.71
N ILE A 134 -18.09 7.12 8.82
CA ILE A 134 -18.18 6.89 7.38
C ILE A 134 -16.87 6.32 6.86
N ASP A 135 -16.91 5.51 5.81
CA ASP A 135 -15.76 4.94 5.14
C ASP A 135 -15.50 5.55 3.75
N SER A 136 -16.40 6.40 3.28
CA SER A 136 -16.22 7.18 2.06
C SER A 136 -16.89 8.55 2.17
N GLN A 137 -16.55 9.48 1.26
CA GLN A 137 -17.09 10.83 1.22
C GLN A 137 -18.12 11.02 0.10
N THR A 138 -18.80 9.94 -0.30
CA THR A 138 -19.95 10.04 -1.20
C THR A 138 -21.12 10.68 -0.46
N GLU A 139 -21.97 11.40 -1.19
CA GLU A 139 -23.15 12.07 -0.62
C GLU A 139 -24.05 11.10 0.15
N GLU A 140 -24.36 9.93 -0.45
CA GLU A 140 -25.16 8.87 0.18
C GLU A 140 -24.56 8.44 1.51
N GLU A 141 -23.25 8.25 1.56
CA GLU A 141 -22.53 7.77 2.75
C GLU A 141 -22.46 8.84 3.84
N ILE A 142 -22.22 10.10 3.47
CA ILE A 142 -22.26 11.22 4.41
C ILE A 142 -23.62 11.36 5.05
N LEU A 143 -24.70 11.35 4.26
CA LEU A 143 -26.07 11.44 4.77
C LEU A 143 -26.45 10.23 5.63
N ARG A 144 -26.01 9.02 5.27
CA ARG A 144 -26.15 7.84 6.11
C ARG A 144 -25.45 8.01 7.44
N GLY A 145 -24.18 8.41 7.42
CA GLY A 145 -23.38 8.61 8.62
C GLY A 145 -23.95 9.65 9.58
N ILE A 146 -24.55 10.73 9.05
CA ILE A 146 -25.23 11.75 9.86
C ILE A 146 -26.50 11.17 10.52
N ARG A 147 -27.34 10.42 9.76
CA ARG A 147 -28.56 9.80 10.31
C ARG A 147 -28.27 8.76 11.38
N GLU A 148 -27.19 7.98 11.21
CA GLU A 148 -26.80 6.89 12.10
C GLU A 148 -25.80 7.32 13.18
N ALA A 149 -25.49 8.63 13.26
CA ALA A 149 -24.52 9.16 14.20
C ALA A 149 -24.87 8.81 15.64
N LYS A 150 -23.97 8.11 16.32
CA LYS A 150 -24.13 7.68 17.71
C LYS A 150 -23.67 8.79 18.66
N ASP A 151 -24.13 8.72 19.91
CA ASP A 151 -23.58 9.54 20.98
C ASP A 151 -22.06 9.35 21.05
N LEU A 152 -21.32 10.43 21.29
CA LEU A 152 -19.86 10.43 21.30
C LEU A 152 -19.29 9.46 22.36
N SER A 153 -20.01 9.21 23.45
CA SER A 153 -19.58 8.27 24.51
C SER A 153 -19.46 6.81 24.02
N ALA A 154 -20.19 6.44 22.95
CA ALA A 154 -20.03 5.12 22.34
C ALA A 154 -18.60 4.84 21.83
N TYR A 155 -17.78 5.89 21.71
CA TYR A 155 -16.39 5.83 21.22
C TYR A 155 -15.36 6.10 22.32
N ASP A 156 -15.73 6.12 23.62
CA ASP A 156 -14.82 6.42 24.72
C ASP A 156 -13.65 5.43 24.80
N ASN A 157 -13.89 4.14 24.59
CA ASN A 157 -12.81 3.14 24.56
C ASN A 157 -11.81 3.40 23.42
N LEU A 158 -12.31 3.82 22.27
CA LEU A 158 -11.46 4.20 21.13
C LEU A 158 -10.63 5.44 21.47
N SER A 159 -11.25 6.44 22.08
CA SER A 159 -10.60 7.65 22.59
C SER A 159 -9.51 7.31 23.61
N HIS A 160 -9.79 6.48 24.60
CA HIS A 160 -8.81 6.05 25.60
C HIS A 160 -7.61 5.34 24.95
N SER A 161 -7.87 4.44 23.98
CA SER A 161 -6.82 3.79 23.20
C SER A 161 -5.94 4.80 22.44
N ALA A 162 -6.53 5.83 21.86
CA ALA A 162 -5.81 6.88 21.15
C ALA A 162 -4.93 7.71 22.08
N TYR A 163 -5.48 8.13 23.23
CA TYR A 163 -4.71 8.85 24.26
C TYR A 163 -3.54 8.04 24.82
N LEU A 164 -3.77 6.75 25.12
CA LEU A 164 -2.71 5.86 25.65
C LEU A 164 -1.58 5.72 24.63
N ARG A 165 -1.92 5.48 23.35
CA ARG A 165 -0.93 5.39 22.29
C ARG A 165 -0.11 6.67 22.12
N ALA A 166 -0.78 7.83 22.13
CA ALA A 166 -0.09 9.11 22.01
C ALA A 166 0.86 9.37 23.19
N LYS A 167 0.44 9.04 24.42
CA LYS A 167 1.26 9.13 25.62
C LYS A 167 2.46 8.19 25.60
N GLU A 168 2.26 6.95 25.15
CA GLU A 168 3.33 5.96 24.99
C GLU A 168 4.37 6.48 23.97
N ASP A 169 3.94 6.85 22.77
CA ASP A 169 4.83 7.38 21.73
C ASP A 169 5.59 8.64 22.21
N TYR A 170 4.92 9.52 22.97
CA TYR A 170 5.54 10.70 23.55
C TYR A 170 6.61 10.34 24.59
N LEU A 171 6.30 9.48 25.55
CA LEU A 171 7.24 9.07 26.60
C LEU A 171 8.46 8.36 26.02
N MET A 172 8.25 7.43 25.13
CA MET A 172 9.33 6.72 24.43
C MET A 172 10.17 7.72 23.63
N GLY A 173 9.53 8.54 22.82
CA GLY A 173 10.21 9.53 21.98
C GLY A 173 11.08 10.49 22.79
N ILE A 174 10.52 11.13 23.80
CA ILE A 174 11.24 12.12 24.62
C ILE A 174 12.39 11.46 25.40
N ASN A 175 12.12 10.40 26.14
CA ASN A 175 13.11 9.82 27.04
C ASN A 175 14.25 9.16 26.29
N PHE A 176 13.95 8.29 25.34
CA PHE A 176 15.00 7.56 24.63
C PHE A 176 15.75 8.42 23.60
N SER A 177 15.09 9.41 22.96
CA SER A 177 15.83 10.34 22.10
C SER A 177 16.82 11.18 22.89
N ARG A 178 16.42 11.70 24.05
CA ARG A 178 17.32 12.43 24.93
C ARG A 178 18.47 11.55 25.44
N LEU A 179 18.13 10.34 25.94
CA LEU A 179 19.13 9.39 26.46
C LEU A 179 20.18 9.06 25.40
N LEU A 180 19.75 8.58 24.23
CA LEU A 180 20.69 8.18 23.17
C LEU A 180 21.48 9.36 22.60
N THR A 181 20.86 10.54 22.49
CA THR A 181 21.57 11.74 22.04
C THR A 181 22.66 12.16 23.03
N LEU A 182 22.38 12.10 24.34
CA LEU A 182 23.36 12.44 25.38
C LEU A 182 24.51 11.42 25.44
N GLN A 183 24.21 10.14 25.22
CA GLN A 183 25.23 9.07 25.26
C GLN A 183 26.04 8.96 23.98
N TYR A 184 25.41 9.05 22.82
CA TYR A 184 26.03 8.68 21.53
C TYR A 184 26.01 9.82 20.50
N GLY A 185 25.27 10.92 20.75
CA GLY A 185 25.11 12.00 19.77
C GLY A 185 26.43 12.59 19.30
N ARG A 186 27.42 12.74 20.20
CA ARG A 186 28.76 13.25 19.86
C ARG A 186 29.51 12.30 18.90
N ALA A 187 29.45 10.99 19.18
CA ALA A 187 30.12 10.00 18.32
C ALA A 187 29.49 9.96 16.92
N VAL A 188 28.15 10.02 16.85
CA VAL A 188 27.40 10.07 15.58
C VAL A 188 27.70 11.37 14.83
N SER A 189 27.72 12.51 15.52
CA SER A 189 28.05 13.80 14.91
C SER A 189 29.47 13.81 14.32
N ASN A 190 30.45 13.24 15.02
CA ASN A 190 31.81 13.14 14.53
C ASN A 190 31.91 12.24 13.27
N PHE A 191 31.17 11.11 13.28
CA PHE A 191 31.12 10.20 12.13
C PHE A 191 30.49 10.86 10.91
N GLN A 192 29.45 11.67 11.11
CA GLN A 192 28.71 12.36 10.03
C GLN A 192 29.34 13.72 9.64
N ASN A 193 30.43 14.15 10.27
CA ASN A 193 30.99 15.50 10.12
C ASN A 193 29.95 16.61 10.35
N SER A 194 29.04 16.42 11.30
CA SER A 194 28.02 17.40 11.68
C SER A 194 28.33 18.06 13.01
N LYS A 195 27.81 19.29 13.24
CA LYS A 195 28.02 20.01 14.52
C LYS A 195 27.27 19.35 15.67
N TYR A 196 26.08 18.86 15.40
CA TYR A 196 25.19 18.25 16.40
C TYR A 196 24.20 17.32 15.72
N THR A 197 24.04 16.12 16.26
CA THR A 197 23.09 15.13 15.75
C THR A 197 22.18 14.66 16.88
N VAL A 198 20.87 14.87 16.71
CA VAL A 198 19.86 14.29 17.59
C VAL A 198 19.57 12.87 17.11
N ILE A 199 19.66 11.91 18.02
CA ILE A 199 19.28 10.52 17.73
C ILE A 199 17.81 10.40 18.11
N SER A 200 16.94 10.52 17.13
CA SER A 200 15.49 10.36 17.32
C SER A 200 15.10 8.90 17.51
N VAL A 201 14.30 8.64 18.51
CA VAL A 201 13.73 7.32 18.78
C VAL A 201 12.21 7.39 18.61
N GLY A 202 11.66 6.46 17.90
CA GLY A 202 10.22 6.31 17.72
C GLY A 202 9.89 4.83 17.54
N ARG A 203 8.73 4.44 17.99
CA ARG A 203 8.29 3.04 18.02
C ARG A 203 8.43 2.34 16.64
N VAL A 204 7.93 2.94 15.58
CA VAL A 204 8.01 2.38 14.23
C VAL A 204 9.41 2.52 13.65
N MET A 205 10.00 3.71 13.74
CA MET A 205 11.30 4.03 13.13
C MET A 205 12.43 3.15 13.70
N THR A 206 12.44 2.92 14.99
CA THR A 206 13.45 2.07 15.65
C THR A 206 13.32 0.61 15.22
N CYS A 207 12.09 0.08 15.10
CA CYS A 207 11.87 -1.28 14.60
C CYS A 207 12.33 -1.44 13.16
N VAL A 208 11.99 -0.49 12.29
CA VAL A 208 12.40 -0.51 10.87
C VAL A 208 13.92 -0.44 10.75
N LEU A 209 14.58 0.46 11.51
CA LEU A 209 16.04 0.54 11.55
C LEU A 209 16.66 -0.80 11.99
N GLY A 210 16.10 -1.43 13.02
CA GLY A 210 16.54 -2.75 13.49
C GLY A 210 16.41 -3.84 12.42
N MET A 211 15.35 -3.81 11.60
CA MET A 211 15.18 -4.72 10.46
C MET A 211 16.26 -4.48 9.38
N VAL A 212 16.51 -3.22 9.02
CA VAL A 212 17.53 -2.85 8.04
C VAL A 212 18.93 -3.28 8.51
N VAL A 213 19.28 -3.00 9.77
CA VAL A 213 20.58 -3.40 10.35
C VAL A 213 20.74 -4.92 10.38
N ARG A 214 19.68 -5.68 10.69
CA ARG A 214 19.71 -7.14 10.64
C ARG A 214 19.99 -7.64 9.21
N ARG A 215 19.26 -7.11 8.24
CA ARG A 215 19.44 -7.47 6.83
C ARG A 215 20.86 -7.14 6.35
N GLU A 216 21.39 -5.98 6.71
CA GLU A 216 22.75 -5.58 6.38
C GLU A 216 23.80 -6.53 6.97
N ARG A 217 23.60 -6.98 8.22
CA ARG A 217 24.46 -7.98 8.86
C ARG A 217 24.39 -9.33 8.14
N GLU A 218 23.19 -9.78 7.76
CA GLU A 218 23.00 -11.00 6.96
C GLU A 218 23.74 -10.91 5.63
N ILE A 219 23.63 -9.77 4.92
CA ILE A 219 24.33 -9.55 3.65
C ILE A 219 25.85 -9.59 3.84
N ARG A 220 26.37 -8.93 4.87
CA ARG A 220 27.82 -8.91 5.17
C ARG A 220 28.37 -10.26 5.59
N SER A 221 27.58 -11.07 6.28
CA SER A 221 27.96 -12.42 6.72
C SER A 221 27.61 -13.50 5.70
N PHE A 222 26.99 -13.13 4.57
CA PHE A 222 26.57 -14.09 3.56
C PHE A 222 27.77 -14.74 2.88
N VAL A 223 27.83 -16.07 2.98
CA VAL A 223 28.84 -16.90 2.31
C VAL A 223 28.23 -17.48 1.05
N LYS A 224 28.78 -17.09 -0.10
CA LYS A 224 28.37 -17.64 -1.39
C LYS A 224 28.68 -19.14 -1.45
N THR A 225 27.64 -19.95 -1.66
CA THR A 225 27.78 -21.41 -1.83
C THR A 225 27.53 -21.74 -3.29
N PRO A 226 28.56 -22.00 -4.09
CA PRO A 226 28.39 -22.43 -5.46
C PRO A 226 27.75 -23.82 -5.49
N PHE A 227 26.91 -24.08 -6.48
CA PHE A 227 26.41 -25.38 -6.81
C PHE A 227 26.25 -25.49 -8.33
N TYR A 228 26.27 -26.73 -8.84
CA TYR A 228 26.35 -26.99 -10.27
C TYR A 228 25.12 -27.77 -10.70
N ARG A 229 24.26 -27.14 -11.54
CA ARG A 229 23.10 -27.76 -12.14
C ARG A 229 23.52 -28.43 -13.47
N VAL A 230 22.83 -29.51 -13.83
CA VAL A 230 23.02 -30.16 -15.13
C VAL A 230 21.75 -29.96 -15.96
N LEU A 231 21.94 -29.43 -17.15
CA LEU A 231 20.87 -29.23 -18.15
C LEU A 231 21.10 -30.21 -19.31
N LEU A 232 20.03 -30.81 -19.79
CA LEU A 232 20.02 -31.65 -20.99
C LEU A 232 19.26 -30.89 -22.09
N THR A 233 19.98 -30.54 -23.17
CA THR A 233 19.33 -30.02 -24.38
C THR A 233 18.65 -31.18 -25.10
N GLN A 234 17.37 -31.06 -25.34
CA GLN A 234 16.53 -32.06 -25.97
C GLN A 234 15.82 -31.45 -27.18
N GLU A 235 15.42 -32.30 -28.12
CA GLU A 235 14.65 -31.88 -29.28
C GLU A 235 13.32 -32.67 -29.33
N LEU A 236 12.23 -31.98 -29.56
CA LEU A 236 10.91 -32.55 -29.74
C LEU A 236 10.21 -31.86 -30.91
N ALA A 237 9.84 -32.60 -31.97
CA ALA A 237 9.16 -32.06 -33.14
C ALA A 237 9.90 -30.84 -33.78
N ALA A 238 11.22 -30.92 -33.88
CA ALA A 238 12.13 -29.92 -34.39
C ALA A 238 12.30 -28.64 -33.50
N GLU A 239 11.73 -28.63 -32.30
CA GLU A 239 11.92 -27.58 -31.32
C GLU A 239 12.89 -28.03 -30.22
N GLN A 240 13.87 -27.17 -29.89
CA GLN A 240 14.86 -27.47 -28.84
C GLN A 240 14.46 -26.84 -27.52
N PHE A 241 14.70 -27.58 -26.43
CA PHE A 241 14.46 -27.13 -25.08
C PHE A 241 15.48 -27.69 -24.09
N GLU A 242 15.61 -27.06 -22.92
CA GLU A 242 16.47 -27.53 -21.86
C GLU A 242 15.64 -28.19 -20.75
N GLY A 243 15.99 -29.42 -20.39
CA GLY A 243 15.48 -30.10 -19.21
C GLY A 243 16.50 -30.05 -18.07
N GLU A 244 16.08 -29.61 -16.90
CA GLU A 244 16.92 -29.59 -15.71
C GLU A 244 16.90 -30.94 -15.01
N TRP A 245 18.07 -31.54 -14.79
CA TRP A 245 18.21 -32.75 -14.01
C TRP A 245 17.83 -32.58 -12.57
N ARG A 246 17.12 -33.56 -11.98
CA ARG A 246 16.82 -33.62 -10.55
C ARG A 246 16.96 -35.05 -10.04
N ALA A 247 17.64 -35.18 -8.91
CA ALA A 247 17.81 -36.46 -8.21
C ALA A 247 16.53 -36.82 -7.44
N VAL A 248 15.53 -37.28 -8.17
CA VAL A 248 14.26 -37.77 -7.62
C VAL A 248 14.34 -39.26 -7.31
N GLU A 249 13.31 -39.81 -6.66
CA GLU A 249 13.23 -41.23 -6.34
C GLU A 249 13.45 -42.09 -7.62
N GLY A 250 14.37 -43.07 -7.51
CA GLY A 250 14.83 -43.90 -8.61
C GLY A 250 16.14 -43.45 -9.28
N SER A 251 16.59 -42.21 -9.03
CA SER A 251 17.91 -41.73 -9.43
C SER A 251 19.02 -42.37 -8.61
N ASP A 252 20.17 -42.66 -9.25
CA ASP A 252 21.37 -43.15 -8.55
C ASP A 252 21.92 -42.10 -7.55
N TYR A 253 21.51 -40.87 -7.65
CA TYR A 253 21.90 -39.76 -6.80
C TYR A 253 20.83 -39.28 -5.83
N PHE A 254 19.72 -40.01 -5.69
CA PHE A 254 18.66 -39.66 -4.76
C PHE A 254 19.18 -39.58 -3.31
N GLN A 255 18.99 -38.44 -2.65
CA GLN A 255 19.52 -38.14 -1.31
C GLN A 255 21.04 -38.27 -1.17
N SER A 256 21.80 -38.16 -2.26
CA SER A 256 23.26 -38.24 -2.23
C SER A 256 23.89 -37.09 -1.46
N PRO A 257 24.94 -37.34 -0.64
CA PRO A 257 25.71 -36.31 0.03
C PRO A 257 26.48 -35.38 -0.91
N LEU A 258 26.66 -35.77 -2.19
CA LEU A 258 27.30 -34.97 -3.23
C LEU A 258 26.42 -33.77 -3.65
N LEU A 259 25.13 -33.78 -3.33
CA LEU A 259 24.19 -32.75 -3.72
C LEU A 259 24.03 -31.68 -2.66
N TYR A 260 23.89 -30.42 -3.11
CA TYR A 260 23.46 -29.29 -2.28
C TYR A 260 21.94 -29.31 -2.09
N LYS A 261 21.21 -29.55 -3.18
CA LYS A 261 19.77 -29.81 -3.25
C LYS A 261 19.56 -30.88 -4.33
N GLU A 262 18.32 -31.32 -4.52
CA GLU A 262 17.96 -32.33 -5.50
C GLU A 262 18.43 -32.06 -6.95
N ASN A 263 18.69 -30.79 -7.30
CA ASN A 263 19.03 -30.33 -8.65
C ASN A 263 20.45 -29.73 -8.78
N GLY A 264 21.32 -29.93 -7.81
CA GLY A 264 22.64 -29.31 -7.89
C GLY A 264 23.75 -30.01 -7.12
N PHE A 265 24.85 -30.28 -7.79
CA PHE A 265 26.07 -30.84 -7.20
C PHE A 265 26.83 -29.78 -6.39
N LYS A 266 27.45 -30.20 -5.29
CA LYS A 266 28.30 -29.31 -4.46
C LYS A 266 29.62 -28.96 -5.14
N LYS A 267 30.14 -29.85 -5.98
CA LYS A 267 31.42 -29.70 -6.68
C LYS A 267 31.21 -29.84 -8.18
N LYS A 268 32.04 -29.12 -8.94
CA LYS A 268 32.02 -29.14 -10.39
C LYS A 268 32.42 -30.51 -10.96
N GLU A 269 33.42 -31.12 -10.34
CA GLU A 269 33.96 -32.39 -10.72
C GLU A 269 32.91 -33.51 -10.65
N ASP A 270 32.03 -33.46 -9.61
CA ASP A 270 30.91 -34.42 -9.46
C ASP A 270 29.87 -34.24 -10.56
N ALA A 271 29.56 -33.00 -10.95
CA ALA A 271 28.67 -32.69 -12.06
C ALA A 271 29.24 -33.12 -13.40
N GLU A 272 30.55 -32.88 -13.62
CA GLU A 272 31.24 -33.33 -14.83
C GLU A 272 31.31 -34.84 -14.92
N ALA A 273 31.56 -35.55 -13.83
CA ALA A 273 31.54 -37.01 -13.77
C ALA A 273 30.12 -37.55 -14.11
N PHE A 274 29.08 -36.91 -13.58
CA PHE A 274 27.70 -37.21 -13.93
C PHE A 274 27.45 -37.04 -15.45
N ILE A 275 27.86 -35.94 -16.05
CA ILE A 275 27.73 -35.67 -17.48
C ILE A 275 28.45 -36.74 -18.31
N GLN A 276 29.67 -37.13 -17.92
CA GLN A 276 30.40 -38.19 -18.61
C GLN A 276 29.69 -39.57 -18.53
N LYS A 277 29.13 -39.87 -17.34
CA LYS A 277 28.30 -41.08 -17.18
C LYS A 277 27.08 -41.06 -18.09
N MET A 278 26.38 -39.93 -18.21
CA MET A 278 25.22 -39.78 -19.08
C MET A 278 25.59 -39.92 -20.57
N LYS A 279 26.74 -39.33 -20.99
CA LYS A 279 27.26 -39.44 -22.36
C LYS A 279 27.72 -40.86 -22.74
N ALA A 280 28.09 -41.65 -21.75
CA ALA A 280 28.50 -43.04 -21.96
C ALA A 280 27.35 -44.04 -22.10
N LEU A 281 26.11 -43.58 -21.91
CA LEU A 281 24.93 -44.42 -22.16
C LEU A 281 24.78 -44.69 -23.65
N GLU A 282 24.44 -45.93 -24.00
CA GLU A 282 24.11 -46.29 -25.37
C GLU A 282 22.79 -45.65 -25.85
N GLN A 283 21.94 -45.27 -24.92
CA GLN A 283 20.67 -44.59 -25.18
C GLN A 283 20.90 -43.13 -25.57
N THR A 284 20.54 -42.78 -26.80
CA THR A 284 20.64 -41.43 -27.35
C THR A 284 19.32 -40.66 -27.33
N GLU A 285 18.22 -41.35 -27.08
CA GLU A 285 16.87 -40.79 -27.03
C GLU A 285 16.35 -40.77 -25.58
N ALA A 286 15.86 -39.62 -25.13
CA ALA A 286 15.21 -39.50 -23.84
C ALA A 286 13.74 -39.96 -23.97
N GLU A 287 13.27 -40.72 -22.99
CA GLU A 287 11.87 -41.16 -22.94
C GLU A 287 11.02 -40.13 -22.19
N VAL A 288 9.83 -39.84 -22.74
CA VAL A 288 8.85 -39.00 -22.07
C VAL A 288 8.17 -39.78 -20.94
N CYS A 289 8.43 -39.38 -19.68
CA CYS A 289 7.83 -40.02 -18.51
C CYS A 289 6.44 -39.48 -18.19
N SER A 290 6.29 -38.15 -18.23
CA SER A 290 5.01 -37.50 -17.96
C SER A 290 4.89 -36.15 -18.64
N ILE A 291 3.65 -35.77 -18.96
CA ILE A 291 3.28 -34.45 -19.45
C ILE A 291 2.07 -34.02 -18.63
N GLU A 292 2.29 -33.04 -17.75
CA GLU A 292 1.21 -32.41 -16.99
C GLU A 292 0.81 -31.09 -17.64
N ARG A 293 -0.49 -30.92 -17.89
CA ARG A 293 -1.06 -29.72 -18.50
C ARG A 293 -2.01 -29.04 -17.53
N LYS A 294 -1.81 -27.77 -17.28
CA LYS A 294 -2.63 -27.01 -16.33
C LYS A 294 -2.98 -25.63 -16.86
N LYS A 295 -4.26 -25.27 -16.79
CA LYS A 295 -4.71 -23.92 -17.05
C LYS A 295 -4.49 -23.08 -15.79
N GLU A 296 -3.73 -21.98 -15.89
CA GLU A 296 -3.51 -21.03 -14.82
C GLU A 296 -4.30 -19.75 -15.11
N THR A 297 -5.15 -19.36 -14.17
CA THR A 297 -5.93 -18.12 -14.25
C THR A 297 -5.30 -17.09 -13.34
N ARG A 298 -4.84 -15.96 -13.90
CA ARG A 298 -4.29 -14.84 -13.15
C ARG A 298 -5.23 -13.64 -13.20
N TYR A 299 -5.79 -13.28 -12.05
CA TYR A 299 -6.61 -12.08 -11.90
C TYR A 299 -5.73 -10.84 -11.83
N ALA A 300 -6.30 -9.68 -12.22
CA ALA A 300 -5.66 -8.40 -12.01
C ALA A 300 -5.25 -8.24 -10.53
N PRO A 301 -4.09 -7.65 -10.24
CA PRO A 301 -3.68 -7.38 -8.86
C PRO A 301 -4.71 -6.50 -8.16
N LEU A 302 -4.77 -6.57 -6.82
CA LEU A 302 -5.58 -5.64 -6.04
C LEU A 302 -5.16 -4.19 -6.32
N LEU A 303 -6.03 -3.26 -6.02
CA LEU A 303 -5.78 -1.83 -6.15
C LEU A 303 -4.56 -1.37 -5.33
N PHE A 304 -4.11 -0.15 -5.56
CA PHE A 304 -2.99 0.40 -4.81
C PHE A 304 -3.41 0.90 -3.43
N ASN A 305 -2.67 0.50 -2.41
CA ASN A 305 -2.43 1.29 -1.22
C ASN A 305 -1.14 2.11 -1.41
N LEU A 306 -0.76 2.91 -0.41
CA LEU A 306 0.44 3.74 -0.51
C LEU A 306 1.71 2.90 -0.70
N ALA A 307 1.90 1.83 0.07
CA ALA A 307 3.10 1.00 0.02
C ALA A 307 3.29 0.32 -1.35
N GLU A 308 2.24 -0.27 -1.91
CA GLU A 308 2.29 -0.88 -3.23
C GLU A 308 2.54 0.13 -4.34
N LEU A 309 1.95 1.33 -4.23
CA LEU A 309 2.22 2.40 -5.19
C LEU A 309 3.69 2.87 -5.12
N GLN A 310 4.23 3.03 -3.91
CA GLN A 310 5.64 3.36 -3.69
C GLN A 310 6.58 2.32 -4.30
N ASN A 311 6.29 1.02 -4.09
CA ASN A 311 7.06 -0.07 -4.69
C ASN A 311 7.02 -0.02 -6.22
N GLU A 312 5.85 0.17 -6.79
CA GLU A 312 5.68 0.25 -8.25
C GLU A 312 6.38 1.46 -8.85
N CYS A 313 6.27 2.64 -8.22
CA CYS A 313 6.94 3.86 -8.65
C CYS A 313 8.47 3.77 -8.52
N SER A 314 8.97 3.19 -7.42
CA SER A 314 10.39 2.93 -7.25
C SER A 314 10.95 2.00 -8.32
N ARG A 315 10.20 0.94 -8.65
CA ARG A 315 10.58 -0.02 -9.69
C ARG A 315 10.61 0.62 -11.08
N ARG A 316 9.57 1.39 -11.46
CA ARG A 316 9.40 1.96 -12.80
C ARG A 316 10.22 3.24 -13.01
N PHE A 317 10.11 4.16 -12.06
CA PHE A 317 10.60 5.54 -12.22
C PHE A 317 11.85 5.83 -11.39
N LYS A 318 12.30 4.90 -10.54
CA LYS A 318 13.47 5.05 -9.65
C LYS A 318 13.33 6.24 -8.67
N ILE A 319 12.11 6.62 -8.35
CA ILE A 319 11.80 7.66 -7.35
C ILE A 319 11.67 7.04 -5.95
N SER A 320 11.95 7.85 -4.94
CA SER A 320 11.86 7.42 -3.54
C SER A 320 10.40 7.27 -3.06
N PRO A 321 10.16 6.51 -1.99
CA PRO A 321 8.84 6.44 -1.35
C PRO A 321 8.31 7.81 -0.92
N ASP A 322 9.17 8.68 -0.39
CA ASP A 322 8.79 10.04 0.02
C ASP A 322 8.35 10.91 -1.18
N GLU A 323 9.08 10.83 -2.28
CA GLU A 323 8.73 11.52 -3.51
C GLU A 323 7.41 11.00 -4.09
N THR A 324 7.20 9.68 -4.09
CA THR A 324 5.93 9.08 -4.50
C THR A 324 4.76 9.60 -3.64
N LEU A 325 4.96 9.69 -2.32
CA LEU A 325 3.94 10.25 -1.43
C LEU A 325 3.65 11.72 -1.75
N LYS A 326 4.67 12.55 -1.96
CA LYS A 326 4.49 13.97 -2.33
C LYS A 326 3.70 14.13 -3.63
N ILE A 327 4.06 13.36 -4.65
CA ILE A 327 3.34 13.35 -5.94
C ILE A 327 1.88 12.92 -5.75
N THR A 328 1.65 11.84 -5.01
CA THR A 328 0.29 11.33 -4.81
C THR A 328 -0.56 12.27 -3.96
N GLN A 329 0.06 12.95 -3.00
CA GLN A 329 -0.58 14.00 -2.22
C GLN A 329 -0.98 15.20 -3.11
N GLU A 330 -0.11 15.64 -4.02
CA GLU A 330 -0.42 16.67 -5.02
C GLU A 330 -1.59 16.25 -5.92
N LEU A 331 -1.59 15.01 -6.40
CA LEU A 331 -2.68 14.46 -7.22
C LEU A 331 -4.01 14.45 -6.44
N TYR A 332 -3.98 14.13 -5.16
CA TYR A 332 -5.16 14.17 -4.28
C TYR A 332 -5.68 15.61 -4.10
N GLU A 333 -4.80 16.56 -3.80
CA GLU A 333 -5.17 17.97 -3.61
C GLU A 333 -5.76 18.58 -4.90
N LYS A 334 -5.31 18.11 -6.06
CA LYS A 334 -5.87 18.44 -7.38
C LYS A 334 -7.12 17.63 -7.74
N LYS A 335 -7.65 16.80 -6.82
CA LYS A 335 -8.85 15.97 -7.00
C LYS A 335 -8.74 14.92 -8.11
N LEU A 336 -7.54 14.50 -8.47
CA LEU A 336 -7.29 13.48 -9.49
C LEU A 336 -7.39 12.07 -8.93
N VAL A 337 -6.99 11.86 -7.67
CA VAL A 337 -7.04 10.56 -6.99
C VAL A 337 -7.67 10.68 -5.61
N THR A 338 -8.01 9.55 -5.00
CA THR A 338 -8.50 9.44 -3.63
C THR A 338 -7.37 9.61 -2.61
N TYR A 339 -7.69 9.67 -1.32
CA TYR A 339 -6.72 9.93 -0.26
C TYR A 339 -5.56 8.93 -0.27
N PRO A 340 -4.29 9.40 -0.32
CA PRO A 340 -3.15 8.53 -0.58
C PRO A 340 -2.67 7.72 0.62
N ARG A 341 -2.93 8.16 1.85
CA ARG A 341 -2.45 7.46 3.05
C ARG A 341 -3.46 6.42 3.48
N THR A 342 -3.51 5.33 2.75
CA THR A 342 -4.38 4.18 3.04
C THR A 342 -3.59 2.89 2.98
N ASP A 343 -3.96 1.94 3.83
CA ASP A 343 -3.46 0.56 3.80
C ASP A 343 -4.39 -0.37 3.01
N ALA A 344 -5.62 0.09 2.72
CA ALA A 344 -6.59 -0.70 1.98
C ALA A 344 -6.24 -0.82 0.49
N ARG A 345 -6.49 -2.01 -0.06
CA ARG A 345 -6.29 -2.35 -1.48
C ARG A 345 -7.59 -2.70 -2.19
N VAL A 346 -8.71 -2.35 -1.59
CA VAL A 346 -10.07 -2.69 -2.04
C VAL A 346 -10.96 -1.47 -2.05
N LEU A 347 -12.09 -1.58 -2.74
CA LEU A 347 -13.17 -0.60 -2.73
C LEU A 347 -14.11 -0.87 -1.56
N SER A 348 -14.79 0.18 -1.08
CA SER A 348 -15.98 0.00 -0.24
C SER A 348 -17.20 -0.35 -1.10
N THR A 349 -18.20 -0.95 -0.49
CA THR A 349 -19.48 -1.25 -1.14
C THR A 349 -20.15 0.03 -1.64
N ALA A 350 -20.04 1.13 -0.89
CA ALA A 350 -20.60 2.43 -1.29
C ALA A 350 -19.93 2.96 -2.57
N VAL A 351 -18.59 2.93 -2.63
CA VAL A 351 -17.83 3.36 -3.82
C VAL A 351 -18.10 2.44 -5.01
N ALA A 352 -18.19 1.13 -4.79
CA ALA A 352 -18.43 0.16 -5.86
C ALA A 352 -19.79 0.40 -6.57
N LYS A 353 -20.82 0.87 -5.88
CA LYS A 353 -22.13 1.22 -6.48
C LYS A 353 -22.04 2.38 -7.47
N GLU A 354 -21.19 3.35 -7.20
CA GLU A 354 -21.04 4.57 -8.00
C GLU A 354 -19.82 4.56 -8.94
N ILE A 355 -19.09 3.46 -8.99
CA ILE A 355 -17.78 3.36 -9.66
C ILE A 355 -17.83 3.73 -11.16
N TYR A 356 -19.00 3.57 -11.80
CA TYR A 356 -19.19 3.96 -13.18
C TYR A 356 -18.94 5.46 -13.43
N LYS A 357 -19.15 6.32 -12.42
CA LYS A 357 -18.87 7.76 -12.51
C LYS A 357 -17.37 8.01 -12.69
N ASN A 358 -16.54 7.28 -11.93
CA ASN A 358 -15.08 7.35 -12.04
C ASN A 358 -14.62 6.89 -13.43
N ILE A 359 -15.13 5.74 -13.89
CA ILE A 359 -14.79 5.17 -15.21
C ILE A 359 -15.22 6.13 -16.33
N ARG A 360 -16.44 6.67 -16.28
CA ARG A 360 -16.95 7.63 -17.26
C ARG A 360 -16.07 8.89 -17.34
N GLY A 361 -15.65 9.41 -16.17
CA GLY A 361 -14.76 10.56 -16.12
C GLY A 361 -13.43 10.33 -16.84
N LEU A 362 -12.88 9.08 -16.75
CA LEU A 362 -11.62 8.70 -17.40
C LEU A 362 -11.68 8.71 -18.94
N GLY A 363 -12.84 8.81 -19.55
CA GLY A 363 -12.99 9.07 -20.99
C GLY A 363 -12.30 10.37 -21.44
N ASN A 364 -12.04 11.31 -20.53
CA ASN A 364 -11.29 12.53 -20.78
C ASN A 364 -9.75 12.37 -20.63
N PHE A 365 -9.27 11.21 -20.23
CA PHE A 365 -7.84 10.89 -20.07
C PHE A 365 -7.37 10.04 -21.25
N GLN A 366 -6.79 10.67 -22.27
CA GLN A 366 -6.43 10.04 -23.55
C GLN A 366 -5.65 8.73 -23.42
N PRO A 367 -4.64 8.58 -22.53
CA PRO A 367 -3.89 7.34 -22.41
C PRO A 367 -4.72 6.11 -21.98
N ALA A 368 -5.93 6.33 -21.44
CA ALA A 368 -6.79 5.25 -20.94
C ALA A 368 -8.24 5.36 -21.40
N ALA A 369 -8.60 6.36 -22.22
CA ALA A 369 -9.97 6.62 -22.66
C ALA A 369 -10.61 5.43 -23.37
N ALA A 370 -9.86 4.75 -24.25
CA ALA A 370 -10.37 3.58 -24.97
C ALA A 370 -10.73 2.41 -24.04
N PHE A 371 -9.90 2.18 -23.01
CA PHE A 371 -10.18 1.13 -22.02
C PHE A 371 -11.40 1.47 -21.16
N ALA A 372 -11.55 2.73 -20.77
CA ALA A 372 -12.73 3.18 -20.02
C ALA A 372 -14.01 3.04 -20.85
N ALA A 373 -13.96 3.40 -22.15
CA ALA A 373 -15.09 3.24 -23.06
C ALA A 373 -15.49 1.77 -23.22
N GLU A 374 -14.53 0.86 -23.41
CA GLU A 374 -14.76 -0.60 -23.52
C GLU A 374 -15.43 -1.16 -22.25
N ILE A 375 -15.00 -0.74 -21.06
CA ILE A 375 -15.59 -1.16 -19.77
C ILE A 375 -17.05 -0.70 -19.66
N LEU A 376 -17.36 0.54 -20.08
CA LEU A 376 -18.71 1.09 -20.04
C LEU A 376 -19.64 0.39 -21.05
N GLU A 377 -19.16 0.16 -22.27
CA GLU A 377 -19.90 -0.53 -23.33
C GLU A 377 -20.24 -1.97 -22.93
N LYS A 378 -19.26 -2.71 -22.40
CA LYS A 378 -19.46 -4.09 -21.93
C LYS A 378 -20.12 -4.20 -20.56
N GLU A 379 -20.35 -3.08 -19.89
CA GLU A 379 -20.91 -3.01 -18.53
C GLU A 379 -20.17 -3.90 -17.51
N SER A 380 -18.87 -4.17 -17.74
CA SER A 380 -18.09 -5.09 -16.90
C SER A 380 -17.87 -4.59 -15.46
N TRP A 381 -18.20 -3.33 -15.18
CA TRP A 381 -18.18 -2.75 -13.85
C TRP A 381 -19.35 -3.21 -12.94
N LYS A 382 -20.47 -3.69 -13.51
CA LYS A 382 -21.69 -4.02 -12.73
C LYS A 382 -21.48 -5.12 -11.67
N GLY A 383 -20.51 -6.01 -11.87
CA GLY A 383 -20.22 -7.11 -10.95
C GLY A 383 -19.22 -6.78 -9.84
N ILE A 384 -18.62 -5.57 -9.84
CA ILE A 384 -17.46 -5.26 -9.00
C ILE A 384 -17.76 -5.34 -7.49
N GLY A 385 -18.97 -4.95 -7.07
CA GLY A 385 -19.39 -4.98 -5.66
C GLY A 385 -19.41 -6.36 -5.01
N LYS A 386 -19.48 -7.44 -5.81
CA LYS A 386 -19.41 -8.84 -5.34
C LYS A 386 -18.07 -9.51 -5.63
N SER A 387 -17.09 -8.77 -6.11
CA SER A 387 -15.79 -9.29 -6.50
C SER A 387 -14.77 -9.22 -5.35
N ARG A 388 -13.60 -9.84 -5.56
CA ARG A 388 -12.45 -9.74 -4.65
C ARG A 388 -11.91 -8.31 -4.45
N TYR A 389 -12.34 -7.36 -5.26
CA TYR A 389 -11.90 -5.97 -5.25
C TYR A 389 -12.77 -5.07 -4.37
N THR A 390 -13.84 -5.59 -3.76
CA THR A 390 -14.72 -4.86 -2.83
C THR A 390 -14.84 -5.61 -1.52
N ASN A 391 -14.43 -4.98 -0.40
CA ASN A 391 -14.51 -5.61 0.91
C ASN A 391 -14.41 -4.56 2.05
N ASP A 392 -15.56 -4.18 2.62
CA ASP A 392 -15.62 -3.18 3.69
C ASP A 392 -14.84 -3.60 4.96
N LYS A 393 -14.69 -4.91 5.23
CA LYS A 393 -13.94 -5.41 6.39
C LYS A 393 -12.43 -5.17 6.31
N GLN A 394 -11.90 -4.90 5.12
CA GLN A 394 -10.49 -4.59 4.90
C GLN A 394 -10.21 -3.09 4.84
N ILE A 395 -11.19 -2.27 5.14
CA ILE A 395 -11.08 -0.81 5.17
C ILE A 395 -11.13 -0.37 6.63
N THR A 396 -10.11 0.37 7.07
CA THR A 396 -10.06 0.98 8.40
C THR A 396 -10.61 2.41 8.35
N ASP A 397 -9.95 3.27 7.59
CA ASP A 397 -10.25 4.70 7.50
C ASP A 397 -10.55 5.14 6.07
N HIS A 398 -9.81 4.59 5.09
CA HIS A 398 -9.91 4.93 3.68
C HIS A 398 -9.77 3.69 2.81
N TYR A 399 -10.53 3.65 1.71
CA TYR A 399 -10.38 2.62 0.68
C TYR A 399 -9.15 2.88 -0.21
N ALA A 400 -8.89 2.02 -1.18
CA ALA A 400 -7.72 2.05 -2.05
C ALA A 400 -7.54 3.39 -2.80
N ILE A 401 -6.32 3.66 -3.25
CA ILE A 401 -6.00 4.79 -4.12
C ILE A 401 -6.53 4.50 -5.52
N ILE A 402 -7.54 5.27 -5.95
CA ILE A 402 -8.15 5.17 -7.28
C ILE A 402 -8.29 6.56 -7.92
N PRO A 403 -8.39 6.64 -9.26
CA PRO A 403 -8.71 7.91 -9.92
C PRO A 403 -10.16 8.32 -9.62
N THR A 404 -10.37 9.61 -9.43
CA THR A 404 -11.72 10.16 -9.19
C THR A 404 -12.53 10.34 -10.49
N GLY A 405 -11.86 10.36 -11.64
CA GLY A 405 -12.48 10.73 -12.91
C GLY A 405 -12.71 12.24 -13.08
N GLN A 406 -12.11 13.06 -12.22
CA GLN A 406 -12.24 14.52 -12.18
C GLN A 406 -10.85 15.19 -12.18
N GLY A 407 -10.82 16.54 -12.18
CA GLY A 407 -9.58 17.30 -11.98
C GLY A 407 -8.66 17.42 -13.20
N PHE A 408 -9.04 16.95 -14.39
CA PHE A 408 -8.17 16.90 -15.58
C PHE A 408 -7.60 18.26 -16.00
N GLY A 409 -8.32 19.36 -15.73
CA GLY A 409 -7.79 20.72 -15.97
C GLY A 409 -6.49 21.01 -15.21
N ALA A 410 -6.34 20.42 -14.02
CA ALA A 410 -5.14 20.57 -13.20
C ALA A 410 -4.02 19.59 -13.59
N LEU A 411 -4.29 18.52 -14.35
CA LEU A 411 -3.29 17.51 -14.71
C LEU A 411 -2.11 18.10 -15.50
N ARG A 412 -2.36 19.12 -16.32
CA ARG A 412 -1.31 19.82 -17.10
C ARG A 412 -0.29 20.54 -16.20
N SER A 413 -0.66 20.90 -14.98
CA SER A 413 0.23 21.55 -14.01
C SER A 413 1.01 20.57 -13.14
N VAL A 414 0.77 19.27 -13.30
CA VAL A 414 1.51 18.19 -12.61
C VAL A 414 2.78 17.87 -13.39
N SER A 415 3.87 17.58 -12.69
CA SER A 415 5.13 17.19 -13.32
C SER A 415 4.97 15.97 -14.24
N MET A 416 5.88 15.78 -15.20
CA MET A 416 5.84 14.63 -16.11
C MET A 416 5.82 13.30 -15.34
N VAL A 417 6.67 13.16 -14.31
CA VAL A 417 6.68 11.97 -13.45
C VAL A 417 5.35 11.81 -12.71
N GLY A 418 4.77 12.92 -12.24
CA GLY A 418 3.46 12.90 -11.59
C GLY A 418 2.33 12.44 -12.53
N GLN A 419 2.37 12.83 -13.80
CA GLN A 419 1.42 12.35 -14.82
C GLN A 419 1.60 10.85 -15.08
N GLN A 420 2.84 10.36 -15.12
CA GLN A 420 3.14 8.93 -15.24
C GLN A 420 2.65 8.13 -14.01
N VAL A 421 2.83 8.66 -12.80
CA VAL A 421 2.28 8.05 -11.57
C VAL A 421 0.76 7.99 -11.64
N TYR A 422 0.10 9.07 -12.10
CA TYR A 422 -1.34 9.07 -12.31
C TYR A 422 -1.78 8.00 -13.31
N GLU A 423 -1.08 7.86 -14.44
CA GLU A 423 -1.38 6.82 -15.43
C GLU A 423 -1.25 5.41 -14.84
N VAL A 424 -0.23 5.15 -14.01
CA VAL A 424 -0.06 3.86 -13.32
C VAL A 424 -1.26 3.56 -12.43
N ILE A 425 -1.75 4.56 -11.68
CA ILE A 425 -2.95 4.40 -10.84
C ILE A 425 -4.19 4.11 -11.70
N VAL A 426 -4.38 4.87 -12.78
CA VAL A 426 -5.52 4.69 -13.69
C VAL A 426 -5.50 3.30 -14.32
N ARG A 427 -4.37 2.85 -14.85
CA ARG A 427 -4.26 1.53 -15.48
C ARG A 427 -4.52 0.40 -14.49
N ARG A 428 -3.99 0.48 -13.26
CA ARG A 428 -4.28 -0.49 -12.20
C ARG A 428 -5.77 -0.50 -11.87
N PHE A 429 -6.42 0.65 -11.77
CA PHE A 429 -7.85 0.78 -11.52
C PHE A 429 -8.69 0.15 -12.64
N LEU A 430 -8.39 0.47 -13.90
CA LEU A 430 -9.15 -0.08 -15.02
C LEU A 430 -8.94 -1.58 -15.19
N SER A 431 -7.78 -2.11 -14.82
CA SER A 431 -7.46 -3.53 -14.98
C SER A 431 -8.39 -4.48 -14.21
N ILE A 432 -8.98 -4.03 -13.08
CA ILE A 432 -9.88 -4.88 -12.28
C ILE A 432 -11.23 -5.18 -12.96
N PHE A 433 -11.59 -4.44 -14.00
CA PHE A 433 -12.83 -4.62 -14.77
C PHE A 433 -12.65 -5.50 -15.99
N TYR A 434 -11.42 -5.97 -16.26
CA TYR A 434 -11.11 -6.89 -17.34
C TYR A 434 -11.09 -8.33 -16.84
N PRO A 435 -11.34 -9.32 -17.74
CA PRO A 435 -11.21 -10.72 -17.38
C PRO A 435 -9.78 -11.05 -16.95
N PRO A 436 -9.58 -12.15 -16.22
CA PRO A 436 -8.25 -12.60 -15.86
C PRO A 436 -7.43 -12.99 -17.11
N ALA A 437 -6.11 -12.88 -17.00
CA ALA A 437 -5.21 -13.45 -17.96
C ALA A 437 -5.18 -14.98 -17.78
N ILE A 438 -5.18 -15.70 -18.90
CA ILE A 438 -5.19 -17.16 -18.91
C ILE A 438 -3.90 -17.68 -19.53
N TYR A 439 -3.19 -18.50 -18.77
CA TYR A 439 -1.99 -19.16 -19.20
C TYR A 439 -2.22 -20.67 -19.30
N GLN A 440 -1.63 -21.28 -20.30
CA GLN A 440 -1.44 -22.72 -20.38
C GLN A 440 -0.04 -23.05 -19.86
N LYS A 441 0.05 -23.89 -18.83
CA LYS A 441 1.31 -24.48 -18.36
C LYS A 441 1.41 -25.92 -18.83
N ALA A 442 2.62 -26.33 -19.20
CA ALA A 442 2.97 -27.73 -19.40
C ALA A 442 4.25 -28.04 -18.62
N SER A 443 4.22 -29.08 -17.81
CA SER A 443 5.40 -29.62 -17.13
C SER A 443 5.72 -30.96 -17.80
N LEU A 444 6.92 -31.04 -18.36
CA LEU A 444 7.42 -32.23 -19.03
C LEU A 444 8.49 -32.88 -18.14
N SER A 445 8.40 -34.18 -17.93
CA SER A 445 9.51 -34.96 -17.40
C SER A 445 9.94 -36.00 -18.42
N THR A 446 11.25 -36.07 -18.64
CA THR A 446 11.89 -37.04 -19.49
C THR A 446 12.90 -37.87 -18.69
N SER A 447 13.21 -39.08 -19.15
CA SER A 447 14.27 -39.88 -18.54
C SER A 447 15.32 -40.31 -19.59
N LEU A 448 16.55 -40.32 -19.13
CA LEU A 448 17.67 -40.93 -19.85
C LEU A 448 18.34 -41.91 -18.87
N GLY A 449 18.16 -43.21 -19.14
CA GLY A 449 18.42 -44.26 -18.16
C GLY A 449 17.54 -44.10 -16.91
N LYS A 450 18.16 -44.04 -15.72
CA LYS A 450 17.45 -43.86 -14.44
C LYS A 450 17.25 -42.36 -14.06
N GLU A 451 17.88 -41.47 -14.79
CA GLU A 451 17.95 -40.05 -14.42
C GLU A 451 16.84 -39.27 -15.11
N LYS A 452 16.19 -38.37 -14.36
CA LYS A 452 15.06 -37.56 -14.83
C LYS A 452 15.40 -36.11 -15.03
N PHE A 453 14.85 -35.55 -16.11
CA PHE A 453 15.01 -34.17 -16.51
C PHE A 453 13.64 -33.50 -16.60
N PHE A 454 13.54 -32.28 -16.10
CA PHE A 454 12.27 -31.54 -15.97
C PHE A 454 12.33 -30.25 -16.76
N ALA A 455 11.31 -29.99 -17.54
CA ALA A 455 11.12 -28.71 -18.24
C ALA A 455 9.71 -28.19 -18.02
N ASN A 456 9.61 -26.87 -17.87
CA ASN A 456 8.33 -26.20 -17.70
C ASN A 456 8.14 -25.19 -18.84
N PHE A 457 6.93 -25.14 -19.36
CA PHE A 457 6.52 -24.25 -20.44
C PHE A 457 5.29 -23.47 -20.00
N ARG A 458 5.24 -22.20 -20.38
CA ARG A 458 4.13 -21.33 -20.01
C ARG A 458 3.80 -20.36 -21.14
N ILE A 459 2.55 -20.37 -21.61
CA ILE A 459 2.08 -19.55 -22.72
C ILE A 459 0.85 -18.77 -22.30
N LEU A 460 0.83 -17.48 -22.67
CA LEU A 460 -0.34 -16.62 -22.53
C LEU A 460 -1.36 -16.97 -23.63
N MET A 461 -2.51 -17.48 -23.20
CA MET A 461 -3.63 -17.82 -24.10
C MET A 461 -4.62 -16.66 -24.28
N GLU A 462 -4.88 -15.95 -23.21
CA GLU A 462 -5.79 -14.80 -23.19
C GLU A 462 -5.16 -13.69 -22.37
N GLU A 463 -4.97 -12.51 -22.96
CA GLU A 463 -4.33 -11.36 -22.29
C GLU A 463 -5.15 -10.85 -21.11
N GLY A 464 -6.48 -10.84 -21.20
CA GLY A 464 -7.35 -10.32 -20.17
C GLY A 464 -6.92 -8.90 -19.74
N TYR A 465 -6.71 -8.72 -18.43
CA TYR A 465 -6.31 -7.42 -17.87
C TYR A 465 -4.90 -6.93 -18.29
N LEU A 466 -4.05 -7.81 -18.80
CA LEU A 466 -2.70 -7.43 -19.28
C LEU A 466 -2.77 -6.45 -20.45
N LYS A 467 -3.87 -6.46 -21.22
CA LYS A 467 -4.14 -5.46 -22.24
C LYS A 467 -4.07 -4.02 -21.70
N VAL A 468 -4.52 -3.80 -20.46
CA VAL A 468 -4.54 -2.49 -19.79
C VAL A 468 -3.23 -2.20 -19.06
N THR A 469 -2.65 -3.24 -18.42
CA THR A 469 -1.41 -3.15 -17.65
C THR A 469 -0.41 -4.16 -18.19
N PRO A 470 0.22 -3.89 -19.36
CA PRO A 470 1.25 -4.75 -19.86
C PRO A 470 2.39 -4.87 -18.84
N GLN A 471 2.86 -6.09 -18.63
CA GLN A 471 4.04 -6.28 -17.82
C GLN A 471 5.22 -5.59 -18.52
N PRO A 472 6.11 -4.88 -17.79
CA PRO A 472 7.35 -4.43 -18.41
C PRO A 472 8.06 -5.66 -18.93
N GLU A 473 8.54 -5.61 -20.18
CA GLU A 473 9.42 -6.65 -20.73
C GLU A 473 10.54 -6.87 -19.72
N SER A 474 10.60 -8.07 -19.16
CA SER A 474 11.67 -8.44 -18.24
C SER A 474 12.96 -8.41 -19.03
N LYS A 475 13.83 -7.43 -18.76
CA LYS A 475 15.22 -7.57 -19.17
C LYS A 475 15.72 -8.83 -18.49
N LYS A 476 16.06 -9.86 -19.29
CA LYS A 476 16.56 -11.16 -18.87
C LYS A 476 17.44 -11.05 -17.61
N LYS A 477 16.85 -11.29 -16.44
CA LYS A 477 17.60 -11.63 -15.23
C LYS A 477 17.53 -13.15 -15.09
N LYS A 478 18.63 -13.79 -15.39
CA LYS A 478 18.82 -15.24 -15.32
C LYS A 478 18.87 -15.80 -13.89
N ASP A 479 18.23 -15.20 -12.86
CA ASP A 479 18.58 -15.61 -11.50
C ASP A 479 17.45 -15.80 -10.46
N ASP A 480 16.20 -15.57 -10.78
CA ASP A 480 15.13 -15.87 -9.81
C ASP A 480 14.03 -16.65 -10.54
N GLY A 481 13.98 -17.94 -10.31
CA GLY A 481 12.99 -19.01 -10.60
C GLY A 481 11.59 -18.69 -11.14
N GLU A 482 11.34 -17.51 -11.70
CA GLU A 482 10.16 -17.18 -12.47
C GLU A 482 10.35 -17.61 -13.93
N GLU A 483 9.53 -18.53 -14.36
CA GLU A 483 9.44 -19.06 -15.71
C GLU A 483 9.17 -17.92 -16.70
N GLU A 484 10.17 -17.55 -17.53
CA GLU A 484 10.03 -16.57 -18.62
C GLU A 484 9.29 -17.18 -19.80
N GLU A 485 8.44 -16.37 -20.46
CA GLU A 485 7.90 -16.73 -21.78
C GLU A 485 9.03 -16.66 -22.81
N ASN A 486 9.49 -17.80 -23.29
CA ASN A 486 10.37 -17.89 -24.44
C ASN A 486 9.54 -17.92 -25.73
N SER A 487 10.03 -17.29 -26.79
CA SER A 487 9.40 -17.37 -28.12
C SER A 487 9.28 -18.82 -28.66
N GLY A 488 10.11 -19.73 -28.16
CA GLY A 488 10.04 -21.17 -28.45
C GLY A 488 8.96 -21.91 -27.66
N ASP A 489 8.46 -21.36 -26.55
CA ASP A 489 7.48 -22.03 -25.68
C ASP A 489 6.14 -22.30 -26.39
N ALA A 490 5.75 -21.42 -27.35
CA ALA A 490 4.51 -21.58 -28.11
C ALA A 490 4.56 -22.80 -29.04
N ALA A 491 5.61 -22.95 -29.83
CA ALA A 491 5.79 -24.06 -30.74
C ALA A 491 5.96 -25.37 -29.95
N MET A 492 6.74 -25.34 -28.88
CA MET A 492 6.93 -26.48 -27.99
C MET A 492 5.62 -26.93 -27.33
N LEU A 493 4.80 -26.00 -26.84
CA LEU A 493 3.50 -26.35 -26.25
C LEU A 493 2.57 -26.96 -27.30
N GLU A 494 2.56 -26.42 -28.54
CA GLU A 494 1.78 -26.99 -29.62
C GLU A 494 2.23 -28.42 -29.93
N ALA A 495 3.55 -28.66 -29.96
CA ALA A 495 4.11 -29.98 -30.10
C ALA A 495 3.69 -30.92 -28.95
N LEU A 496 3.80 -30.45 -27.71
CA LEU A 496 3.36 -31.19 -26.51
C LEU A 496 1.85 -31.47 -26.51
N MET A 497 1.04 -30.55 -27.07
CA MET A 497 -0.42 -30.75 -27.18
C MET A 497 -0.81 -31.84 -28.18
N LYS A 498 0.02 -32.09 -29.19
CA LYS A 498 -0.18 -33.16 -30.22
C LYS A 498 0.25 -34.52 -29.72
N LEU A 499 1.13 -34.60 -28.71
CA LEU A 499 1.51 -35.91 -28.13
C LEU A 499 0.29 -36.51 -27.42
N ARG A 500 -0.13 -37.70 -27.83
CA ARG A 500 -1.13 -38.50 -27.11
C ARG A 500 -0.51 -39.03 -25.80
N LYS A 501 -1.34 -39.17 -24.77
CA LYS A 501 -0.95 -39.82 -23.50
C LYS A 501 -0.45 -41.22 -23.75
#